data_46720a0d8080427ce8ba02921658651e
#
_entry.id   46720a0d8080427ce8ba02921658651e
#
_cell.length_a   1.000
_cell.length_b   1.000
_cell.length_c   1.000
_cell.angle_alpha   90.00
_cell.angle_beta   90.00
_cell.angle_gamma   90.00
#
_symmetry.space_group_name_H-M   'P 1'
#
loop_
_entity.id
_entity.type
_entity.pdbx_description
1 polymer ?
#
loop_
_entity_poly.entity_id
_entity_poly.type
_entity_poly.pdbx_seq_one_letter_code
_entity_poly.pdbx_strand_id
1 'polypeptide(L)'
;MLKQMPADPEMSRLRWRCRRGMRELDMLLLGYIENHYVNAVPAEQKAFRHLLTTPDPDILALLTGRLLTDDEHLSYVIKRLLERP
;
A
#
# COMPACT_ATOMS: atom_id res chain seq x y z
N MET A 1 7.54 31.99 -10.15
CA MET A 1 6.60 31.50 -9.24
C MET A 1 6.71 30.05 -9.04
N LEU A 2 6.71 29.71 -7.89
CA LEU A 2 6.80 28.37 -7.58
C LEU A 2 5.59 27.64 -7.97
N LYS A 3 5.76 26.74 -8.85
CA LYS A 3 4.67 25.95 -9.25
C LYS A 3 4.53 24.83 -8.29
N GLN A 4 3.58 24.98 -7.47
CA GLN A 4 3.28 23.92 -6.57
C GLN A 4 2.56 22.86 -7.32
N MET A 5 3.11 21.70 -7.32
CA MET A 5 2.37 20.60 -7.85
C MET A 5 1.14 20.45 -7.02
N PRO A 6 -0.02 20.60 -7.63
CA PRO A 6 -1.22 20.35 -6.86
C PRO A 6 -1.14 18.93 -6.37
N ALA A 7 -1.23 18.79 -5.09
CA ALA A 7 -1.28 17.47 -4.53
C ALA A 7 -2.49 16.80 -5.14
N ASP A 8 -2.27 15.65 -5.69
CA ASP A 8 -3.38 14.84 -6.13
C ASP A 8 -4.15 14.46 -4.86
N PRO A 9 -5.39 14.92 -4.70
CA PRO A 9 -6.12 14.64 -3.47
C PRO A 9 -6.22 13.16 -3.19
N GLU A 10 -6.32 12.36 -4.24
CA GLU A 10 -6.43 10.93 -4.07
C GLU A 10 -5.12 10.36 -3.54
N MET A 11 -3.99 10.81 -4.04
CA MET A 11 -2.70 10.35 -3.57
C MET A 11 -2.44 10.80 -2.15
N SER A 12 -2.85 12.02 -1.81
CA SER A 12 -2.68 12.50 -0.45
C SER A 12 -3.48 11.67 0.53
N ARG A 13 -4.73 11.35 0.17
CA ARG A 13 -5.55 10.50 1.03
C ARG A 13 -4.96 9.13 1.17
N LEU A 14 -4.43 8.61 0.07
CA LEU A 14 -3.85 7.28 0.07
C LEU A 14 -2.66 7.23 1.02
N ARG A 15 -1.78 8.22 0.93
CA ARG A 15 -0.64 8.30 1.84
C ARG A 15 -1.07 8.42 3.28
N TRP A 16 -2.10 9.21 3.52
CA TRP A 16 -2.61 9.38 4.88
C TRP A 16 -3.13 8.06 5.42
N ARG A 17 -3.79 7.28 4.57
CA ARG A 17 -4.33 5.99 5.00
C ARG A 17 -3.25 4.95 5.26
N CYS A 18 -2.03 5.21 4.83
CA CYS A 18 -0.91 4.33 5.15
C CYS A 18 -0.39 4.55 6.56
N ARG A 19 -0.82 5.62 7.21
CA ARG A 19 -0.37 5.91 8.56
C ARG A 19 -1.25 5.20 9.55
N ARG A 20 -0.75 4.08 10.05
CA ARG A 20 -1.51 3.25 10.97
C ARG A 20 -1.05 3.42 12.42
N GLY A 21 0.05 4.17 12.62
CA GLY A 21 0.63 4.29 13.94
C GLY A 21 1.58 3.15 14.27
N MET A 22 1.87 2.30 13.30
CA MET A 22 2.81 1.21 13.45
C MET A 22 3.96 1.48 12.48
N ARG A 23 5.07 1.91 13.04
CA ARG A 23 6.16 2.47 12.26
C ARG A 23 6.57 1.61 11.07
N GLU A 24 6.80 0.33 11.32
CA GLU A 24 7.27 -0.55 10.27
C GLU A 24 6.23 -0.79 9.20
N LEU A 25 4.98 -0.95 9.62
CA LEU A 25 3.90 -1.12 8.67
C LEU A 25 3.71 0.14 7.83
N ASP A 26 3.74 1.30 8.50
CA ASP A 26 3.62 2.58 7.80
C ASP A 26 4.69 2.72 6.72
N MET A 27 5.93 2.35 7.06
CA MET A 27 7.03 2.45 6.12
C MET A 27 6.84 1.54 4.91
N LEU A 28 6.37 0.33 5.13
CA LEU A 28 6.14 -0.60 4.03
C LEU A 28 5.04 -0.08 3.11
N LEU A 29 3.96 0.39 3.68
CA LEU A 29 2.84 0.86 2.88
C LEU A 29 3.21 2.12 2.10
N LEU A 30 3.90 3.06 2.73
CA LEU A 30 4.35 4.26 2.04
C LEU A 30 5.37 3.94 0.96
N GLY A 31 6.24 2.98 1.24
CA GLY A 31 7.22 2.54 0.25
C GLY A 31 6.56 1.98 -1.00
N TYR A 32 5.46 1.25 -0.83
CA TYR A 32 4.74 0.75 -1.98
C TYR A 32 4.20 1.90 -2.84
N ILE A 33 3.65 2.92 -2.20
CA ILE A 33 3.14 4.07 -2.94
C ILE A 33 4.25 4.74 -3.72
N GLU A 34 5.41 4.91 -3.08
CA GLU A 34 6.50 5.65 -3.71
C GLU A 34 7.17 4.87 -4.82
N ASN A 35 7.23 3.55 -4.69
CA ASN A 35 8.02 2.76 -5.62
C ASN A 35 7.21 1.94 -6.61
N HIS A 36 5.95 1.66 -6.32
CA HIS A 36 5.20 0.71 -7.13
C HIS A 36 3.82 1.19 -7.58
N TYR A 37 3.13 1.96 -6.74
CA TYR A 37 1.71 2.22 -6.96
C TYR A 37 1.44 2.86 -8.32
N VAL A 38 2.19 3.89 -8.67
CA VAL A 38 1.94 4.65 -9.89
C VAL A 38 2.07 3.77 -11.13
N ASN A 39 3.00 2.84 -11.10
CA ASN A 39 3.26 1.99 -12.25
C ASN A 39 2.50 0.66 -12.20
N ALA A 40 1.73 0.43 -11.16
CA ALA A 40 0.99 -0.81 -11.04
C ALA A 40 -0.23 -0.78 -11.96
N VAL A 41 -0.64 -1.96 -12.42
CA VAL A 41 -1.86 -2.04 -13.23
C VAL A 41 -3.06 -1.67 -12.36
N PRO A 42 -4.15 -1.19 -12.97
CA PRO A 42 -5.29 -0.72 -12.19
C PRO A 42 -5.85 -1.75 -11.21
N ALA A 43 -5.83 -3.02 -11.57
CA ALA A 43 -6.33 -4.06 -10.67
C ALA A 43 -5.44 -4.19 -9.44
N GLU A 44 -4.14 -4.04 -9.60
CA GLU A 44 -3.23 -4.09 -8.45
C GLU A 44 -3.40 -2.85 -7.58
N GLN A 45 -3.58 -1.69 -8.22
CA GLN A 45 -3.82 -0.46 -7.46
C GLN A 45 -5.08 -0.59 -6.62
N LYS A 46 -6.12 -1.18 -7.20
CA LYS A 46 -7.36 -1.40 -6.49
C LYS A 46 -7.15 -2.35 -5.30
N ALA A 47 -6.37 -3.39 -5.51
CA ALA A 47 -6.06 -4.33 -4.45
C ALA A 47 -5.32 -3.64 -3.30
N PHE A 48 -4.40 -2.75 -3.62
CA PHE A 48 -3.70 -2.00 -2.59
C PHE A 48 -4.65 -1.10 -1.81
N ARG A 49 -5.54 -0.39 -2.50
CA ARG A 49 -6.50 0.45 -1.82
C ARG A 49 -7.41 -0.38 -0.92
N HIS A 50 -7.78 -1.56 -1.38
CA HIS A 50 -8.60 -2.45 -0.57
C HIS A 50 -7.83 -2.92 0.66
N LEU A 51 -6.55 -3.19 0.52
CA LEU A 51 -5.72 -3.59 1.64
C LEU A 51 -5.74 -2.51 2.73
N LEU A 52 -5.74 -1.25 2.33
CA LEU A 52 -5.74 -0.15 3.30
C LEU A 52 -7.05 -0.08 4.10
N THR A 53 -8.11 -0.73 3.64
CA THR A 53 -9.35 -0.80 4.41
C THR A 53 -9.37 -1.99 5.37
N THR A 54 -8.34 -2.81 5.32
CA THR A 54 -8.24 -4.01 6.13
C THR A 54 -7.68 -3.64 7.51
N PRO A 55 -8.18 -4.25 8.58
CA PRO A 55 -7.64 -3.98 9.91
C PRO A 55 -6.16 -4.36 10.01
N ASP A 56 -5.42 -3.62 10.82
CA ASP A 56 -3.98 -3.82 10.94
C ASP A 56 -3.59 -5.26 11.28
N PRO A 57 -4.27 -5.94 12.21
CA PRO A 57 -3.88 -7.32 12.49
C PRO A 57 -3.97 -8.23 11.28
N ASP A 58 -4.94 -7.99 10.41
CA ASP A 58 -5.09 -8.81 9.22
C ASP A 58 -4.01 -8.48 8.19
N ILE A 59 -3.65 -7.19 8.07
CA ILE A 59 -2.55 -6.82 7.19
C ILE A 59 -1.27 -7.51 7.65
N LEU A 60 -1.01 -7.46 8.95
CA LEU A 60 0.18 -8.10 9.50
C LEU A 60 0.15 -9.61 9.29
N ALA A 61 -1.03 -10.21 9.41
CA ALA A 61 -1.16 -11.64 9.19
C ALA A 61 -0.86 -12.00 7.73
N LEU A 62 -1.29 -11.16 6.79
CA LEU A 62 -0.97 -11.37 5.38
C LEU A 62 0.53 -11.23 5.15
N LEU A 63 1.17 -10.27 5.78
CA LEU A 63 2.59 -10.05 5.58
C LEU A 63 3.44 -11.18 6.17
N THR A 64 2.97 -11.80 7.24
CA THR A 64 3.72 -12.87 7.90
C THR A 64 3.33 -14.25 7.41
N GLY A 65 2.40 -14.34 6.47
CA GLY A 65 1.99 -15.63 5.93
C GLY A 65 0.98 -16.38 6.77
N ARG A 66 0.50 -15.78 7.84
CA ARG A 66 -0.52 -16.41 8.68
C ARG A 66 -1.89 -16.39 8.02
N LEU A 67 -2.14 -15.40 7.18
CA LEU A 67 -3.37 -15.28 6.44
C LEU A 67 -3.01 -15.26 4.97
N LEU A 68 -3.71 -16.05 4.17
CA LEU A 68 -3.47 -16.12 2.75
C LEU A 68 -4.65 -15.52 2.00
N THR A 69 -4.38 -15.06 0.78
CA THR A 69 -5.43 -14.50 -0.04
C THR A 69 -5.47 -15.25 -1.37
N ASP A 70 -6.68 -15.40 -1.90
CA ASP A 70 -6.88 -15.95 -3.23
C ASP A 70 -6.77 -14.87 -4.30
N ASP A 71 -6.76 -13.62 -3.91
CA ASP A 71 -6.68 -12.51 -4.84
C ASP A 71 -5.25 -12.39 -5.34
N GLU A 72 -5.07 -12.65 -6.62
CA GLU A 72 -3.76 -12.64 -7.25
C GLU A 72 -3.10 -11.27 -7.16
N HIS A 73 -3.88 -10.23 -7.37
CA HIS A 73 -3.35 -8.87 -7.32
C HIS A 73 -2.96 -8.46 -5.92
N LEU A 74 -3.75 -8.87 -4.94
CA LEU A 74 -3.38 -8.61 -3.55
C LEU A 74 -2.13 -9.36 -3.17
N SER A 75 -1.98 -10.57 -3.67
CA SER A 75 -0.79 -11.36 -3.44
C SER A 75 0.44 -10.64 -3.99
N TYR A 76 0.34 -10.03 -5.15
CA TYR A 76 1.42 -9.23 -5.70
C TYR A 76 1.74 -8.04 -4.82
N VAL A 77 0.71 -7.36 -4.32
CA VAL A 77 0.92 -6.22 -3.43
C VAL A 77 1.70 -6.64 -2.20
N ILE A 78 1.28 -7.76 -1.59
CA ILE A 78 1.98 -8.26 -0.41
C ILE A 78 3.44 -8.56 -0.72
N LYS A 79 3.69 -9.19 -1.86
CA LYS A 79 5.04 -9.52 -2.26
C LYS A 79 5.89 -8.26 -2.41
N ARG A 80 5.33 -7.23 -3.05
CA ARG A 80 6.07 -5.98 -3.23
C ARG A 80 6.32 -5.26 -1.94
N LEU A 81 5.37 -5.34 -0.99
CA LEU A 81 5.57 -4.73 0.32
C LEU A 81 6.76 -5.36 1.04
N LEU A 82 6.99 -6.63 0.82
CA LEU A 82 8.07 -7.35 1.48
C LEU A 82 9.40 -7.23 0.75
N GLU A 83 9.39 -6.73 -0.48
CA GLU A 83 10.63 -6.56 -1.23
C GLU A 83 11.44 -5.42 -0.63
N ARG A 84 12.74 -5.60 -0.63
CA ARG A 84 13.63 -4.56 -0.17
C ARG A 84 14.36 -3.95 -1.34
N PRO A 85 14.56 -2.64 -1.34
CA PRO A 85 15.31 -2.01 -2.43
C PRO A 85 16.75 -2.46 -2.44
#